data_1e58287116d2e44b150f843371d61814
#
_entry.id   1e58287116d2e44b150f843371d61814
#
_cell.length_a   1.000
_cell.length_b   1.000
_cell.length_c   1.000
_cell.angle_alpha   90.00
_cell.angle_beta   90.00
_cell.angle_gamma   90.00
#
_symmetry.space_group_name_H-M   'P 1'
#
loop_
_entity.id
_entity.type
_entity.pdbx_description
1 polymer ?
#
loop_
_entity_poly.entity_id
_entity_poly.type
_entity_poly.pdbx_seq_one_letter_code
_entity_poly.pdbx_strand_id
1 'polypeptide(L)'
;LAYISPEAETEKHRAEVGTAYLDFQVGKSQILPDFRNNASELDKINSTIRSVTSDKNITPKGIILKGYASPEGSYASNDRLSDNRVKALRDYIRSKNDFPQSFFTLENEPEDWAGFKAQAEADYDMPARDEVLSIINSDLQPDQKEAKLRALKSGSAFSYVLKNIFPSLRRSEYRIDYTVREFTVEEGREIIKTRPQQLSLSEMFAVANSYETGSKEYNDVFEIAVRMYSSDPVANLNAANISIGKGDYESAKKYLSKAGNSAEAIHARGVIKLIEGDLDGAETLLKQAKEAGVIDAAANLRELQKKRDDNALFDSFNMHN
;
A
#
# COMPACT_ATOMS: atom_id res chain seq x y z
N LEU A 1 7.16 8.07 -27.59
CA LEU A 1 7.35 7.71 -26.18
C LEU A 1 7.68 6.23 -26.04
N ALA A 2 8.55 5.89 -25.11
CA ALA A 2 9.05 4.54 -24.92
C ALA A 2 8.41 3.92 -23.65
N TYR A 3 7.65 2.86 -23.84
CA TYR A 3 7.06 2.06 -22.78
C TYR A 3 7.99 0.94 -22.36
N ILE A 4 7.91 0.49 -21.13
CA ILE A 4 8.65 -0.67 -20.62
C ILE A 4 7.68 -1.82 -20.39
N SER A 5 8.02 -3.00 -20.89
CA SER A 5 7.35 -4.24 -20.51
C SER A 5 7.75 -4.61 -19.08
N PRO A 6 6.80 -4.74 -18.15
CA PRO A 6 7.12 -5.19 -16.80
C PRO A 6 7.73 -6.59 -16.78
N GLU A 7 8.55 -6.85 -15.77
CA GLU A 7 9.05 -8.20 -15.53
C GLU A 7 7.90 -9.16 -15.20
N ALA A 8 8.03 -10.39 -15.69
CA ALA A 8 7.07 -11.43 -15.38
C ALA A 8 7.13 -11.81 -13.89
N GLU A 9 5.98 -11.85 -13.25
CA GLU A 9 5.83 -12.39 -11.91
C GLU A 9 5.55 -13.88 -12.03
N THR A 10 6.53 -14.72 -11.68
CA THR A 10 6.46 -16.17 -11.88
C THR A 10 5.40 -16.84 -11.00
N GLU A 11 5.14 -16.28 -9.82
CA GLU A 11 4.09 -16.70 -8.92
C GLU A 11 3.47 -15.46 -8.28
N LYS A 12 2.15 -15.28 -8.42
CA LYS A 12 1.47 -14.11 -7.89
C LYS A 12 1.10 -14.34 -6.43
N HIS A 13 1.91 -13.79 -5.52
CA HIS A 13 1.64 -13.77 -4.10
C HIS A 13 0.83 -12.54 -3.73
N ARG A 14 -0.26 -12.76 -3.02
CA ARG A 14 -1.17 -11.71 -2.55
C ARG A 14 -1.55 -11.97 -1.11
N ALA A 15 -2.10 -10.96 -0.47
CA ALA A 15 -2.61 -11.07 0.89
C ALA A 15 -3.86 -10.23 1.07
N GLU A 16 -4.78 -10.75 1.87
CA GLU A 16 -5.86 -9.96 2.46
C GLU A 16 -5.55 -9.72 3.93
N VAL A 17 -5.69 -8.49 4.38
CA VAL A 17 -5.42 -8.08 5.76
C VAL A 17 -6.65 -7.43 6.37
N GLY A 18 -6.78 -7.55 7.68
CA GLY A 18 -7.85 -6.90 8.40
C GLY A 18 -7.58 -6.83 9.89
N THR A 19 -8.45 -6.10 10.56
CA THR A 19 -8.41 -5.92 12.02
C THR A 19 -9.79 -6.22 12.58
N ALA A 20 -9.83 -6.98 13.67
CA ALA A 20 -11.04 -7.29 14.40
C ALA A 20 -10.90 -6.85 15.86
N TYR A 21 -11.94 -6.20 16.37
CA TYR A 21 -12.05 -5.75 17.76
C TYR A 21 -12.95 -6.70 18.52
N LEU A 22 -12.42 -7.89 18.86
CA LEU A 22 -13.15 -8.88 19.62
C LEU A 22 -13.14 -8.53 21.11
N ASP A 23 -14.31 -8.55 21.71
CA ASP A 23 -14.48 -8.38 23.15
C ASP A 23 -14.47 -9.73 23.86
N PHE A 24 -13.81 -9.75 25.01
CA PHE A 24 -13.77 -10.91 25.90
C PHE A 24 -14.29 -10.52 27.28
N GLN A 25 -14.88 -11.46 27.98
CA GLN A 25 -15.18 -11.29 29.40
C GLN A 25 -13.86 -11.07 30.17
N VAL A 26 -13.94 -10.36 31.27
CA VAL A 26 -12.76 -10.00 32.08
C VAL A 26 -11.96 -11.27 32.44
N GLY A 27 -10.66 -11.26 32.12
CA GLY A 27 -9.76 -12.38 32.41
C GLY A 27 -10.03 -13.65 31.61
N LYS A 28 -10.90 -13.60 30.59
CA LYS A 28 -11.25 -14.73 29.76
C LYS A 28 -10.67 -14.61 28.35
N SER A 29 -10.52 -15.76 27.69
CA SER A 29 -10.05 -15.87 26.31
C SER A 29 -11.07 -16.60 25.40
N GLN A 30 -12.20 -17.01 25.93
CA GLN A 30 -13.24 -17.65 25.14
C GLN A 30 -13.92 -16.65 24.20
N ILE A 31 -14.02 -17.00 22.92
CA ILE A 31 -14.79 -16.22 21.95
C ILE A 31 -16.25 -16.55 22.10
N LEU A 32 -17.04 -15.54 22.45
CA LEU A 32 -18.49 -15.63 22.56
C LEU A 32 -19.08 -14.80 21.42
N PRO A 33 -19.62 -15.45 20.34
CA PRO A 33 -20.12 -14.73 19.17
C PRO A 33 -21.20 -13.69 19.46
N ASP A 34 -22.04 -13.97 20.45
CA ASP A 34 -23.16 -13.07 20.81
C ASP A 34 -22.78 -12.01 21.87
N PHE A 35 -21.52 -11.99 22.31
CA PHE A 35 -21.05 -11.03 23.30
C PHE A 35 -20.71 -9.69 22.64
N ARG A 36 -21.40 -8.62 23.06
CA ARG A 36 -21.21 -7.25 22.53
C ARG A 36 -21.28 -7.23 21.00
N ASN A 37 -20.27 -6.69 20.35
CA ASN A 37 -20.21 -6.56 18.87
C ASN A 37 -19.46 -7.70 18.16
N ASN A 38 -19.22 -8.81 18.85
CA ASN A 38 -18.41 -9.90 18.30
C ASN A 38 -18.98 -10.50 17.03
N ALA A 39 -20.29 -10.63 16.91
CA ALA A 39 -20.93 -11.17 15.70
C ALA A 39 -20.49 -10.38 14.46
N SER A 40 -20.54 -9.04 14.51
CA SER A 40 -20.12 -8.17 13.42
C SER A 40 -18.61 -8.28 13.14
N GLU A 41 -17.80 -8.33 14.17
CA GLU A 41 -16.34 -8.45 14.02
C GLU A 41 -15.92 -9.82 13.45
N LEU A 42 -16.56 -10.90 13.88
CA LEU A 42 -16.35 -12.24 13.34
C LEU A 42 -16.82 -12.35 11.89
N ASP A 43 -17.91 -11.68 11.52
CA ASP A 43 -18.39 -11.64 10.14
C ASP A 43 -17.38 -11.00 9.19
N LYS A 44 -16.64 -10.00 9.61
CA LYS A 44 -15.55 -9.41 8.82
C LYS A 44 -14.47 -10.44 8.51
N ILE A 45 -14.02 -11.19 9.53
CA ILE A 45 -13.02 -12.24 9.36
C ILE A 45 -13.54 -13.34 8.42
N ASN A 46 -14.75 -13.82 8.68
CA ASN A 46 -15.36 -14.88 7.89
C ASN A 46 -15.57 -14.46 6.43
N SER A 47 -15.97 -13.22 6.18
CA SER A 47 -16.12 -12.66 4.83
C SER A 47 -14.80 -12.57 4.09
N THR A 48 -13.74 -12.14 4.76
CA THR A 48 -12.40 -12.09 4.19
C THR A 48 -11.89 -13.48 3.83
N ILE A 49 -12.08 -14.46 4.72
CA ILE A 49 -11.70 -15.86 4.46
C ILE A 49 -12.49 -16.42 3.26
N ARG A 50 -13.82 -16.17 3.20
CA ARG A 50 -14.64 -16.61 2.07
C ARG A 50 -14.20 -16.00 0.74
N SER A 51 -13.79 -14.73 0.71
CA SER A 51 -13.31 -14.10 -0.51
C SER A 51 -12.07 -14.80 -1.09
N VAL A 52 -11.26 -15.40 -0.24
CA VAL A 52 -10.06 -16.15 -0.63
C VAL A 52 -10.40 -17.64 -0.93
N THR A 53 -11.23 -18.26 -0.12
CA THR A 53 -11.52 -19.72 -0.25
C THR A 53 -12.53 -20.06 -1.32
N SER A 54 -13.42 -19.13 -1.68
CA SER A 54 -14.48 -19.37 -2.68
C SER A 54 -14.06 -19.07 -4.12
N ASP A 55 -12.92 -18.41 -4.32
CA ASP A 55 -12.41 -18.07 -5.65
C ASP A 55 -11.53 -19.20 -6.18
N LYS A 56 -11.98 -19.82 -7.29
CA LYS A 56 -11.26 -20.94 -7.94
C LYS A 56 -9.88 -20.57 -8.49
N ASN A 57 -9.60 -19.26 -8.67
CA ASN A 57 -8.32 -18.77 -9.17
C ASN A 57 -7.29 -18.60 -8.06
N ILE A 58 -7.70 -18.73 -6.81
CA ILE A 58 -6.90 -18.49 -5.61
C ILE A 58 -6.60 -19.80 -4.88
N THR A 59 -5.36 -19.92 -4.43
CA THR A 59 -4.91 -20.98 -3.52
C THR A 59 -4.46 -20.35 -2.20
N PRO A 60 -5.20 -20.55 -1.08
CA PRO A 60 -4.76 -20.08 0.24
C PRO A 60 -3.44 -20.75 0.64
N LYS A 61 -2.53 -19.99 1.24
CA LYS A 61 -1.18 -20.47 1.64
C LYS A 61 -0.94 -20.44 3.14
N GLY A 62 -1.57 -19.54 3.86
CA GLY A 62 -1.40 -19.44 5.30
C GLY A 62 -2.19 -18.28 5.89
N ILE A 63 -2.38 -18.33 7.21
CA ILE A 63 -3.00 -17.26 7.98
C ILE A 63 -2.07 -16.87 9.11
N ILE A 64 -1.78 -15.58 9.22
CA ILE A 64 -1.06 -14.99 10.35
C ILE A 64 -2.10 -14.27 11.21
N LEU A 65 -2.13 -14.61 12.50
CA LEU A 65 -2.98 -13.95 13.48
C LEU A 65 -2.09 -13.29 14.54
N LYS A 66 -2.31 -12.00 14.81
CA LYS A 66 -1.62 -11.27 15.86
C LYS A 66 -2.61 -10.65 16.83
N GLY A 67 -2.52 -11.04 18.08
CA GLY A 67 -3.31 -10.50 19.18
C GLY A 67 -2.61 -9.36 19.88
N TYR A 68 -3.33 -8.29 20.19
CA TYR A 68 -2.84 -7.12 20.90
C TYR A 68 -3.64 -6.92 22.19
N ALA A 69 -2.94 -6.60 23.27
CA ALA A 69 -3.56 -6.08 24.50
C ALA A 69 -3.08 -4.65 24.77
N SER A 70 -3.79 -3.96 25.64
CA SER A 70 -3.43 -2.62 26.09
C SER A 70 -2.50 -2.68 27.31
N PRO A 71 -1.72 -1.62 27.56
CA PRO A 71 -0.84 -1.50 28.73
C PRO A 71 -1.61 -1.32 30.06
N GLU A 72 -2.48 -2.26 30.38
CA GLU A 72 -3.30 -2.28 31.60
C GLU A 72 -3.15 -3.62 32.28
N GLY A 73 -2.70 -3.60 33.56
CA GLY A 73 -2.39 -4.81 34.31
C GLY A 73 -0.96 -5.31 34.09
N SER A 74 -0.60 -6.42 34.74
CA SER A 74 0.76 -6.93 34.64
C SER A 74 1.08 -7.47 33.24
N TYR A 75 2.31 -7.20 32.78
CA TYR A 75 2.80 -7.69 31.49
C TYR A 75 2.67 -9.21 31.36
N ALA A 76 3.05 -9.96 32.41
CA ALA A 76 2.97 -11.42 32.39
C ALA A 76 1.53 -11.93 32.24
N SER A 77 0.56 -11.26 32.86
CA SER A 77 -0.86 -11.60 32.69
C SER A 77 -1.35 -11.29 31.28
N ASN A 78 -0.96 -10.14 30.74
CA ASN A 78 -1.32 -9.71 29.38
C ASN A 78 -0.69 -10.62 28.33
N ASP A 79 0.54 -11.08 28.52
CA ASP A 79 1.21 -12.03 27.62
C ASP A 79 0.42 -13.34 27.54
N ARG A 80 0.11 -13.94 28.66
CA ARG A 80 -0.67 -15.18 28.71
C ARG A 80 -2.07 -14.99 28.11
N LEU A 81 -2.72 -13.90 28.43
CA LEU A 81 -4.09 -13.64 27.98
C LEU A 81 -4.15 -13.36 26.48
N SER A 82 -3.24 -12.56 25.93
CA SER A 82 -3.18 -12.27 24.50
C SER A 82 -2.82 -13.52 23.69
N ASP A 83 -1.92 -14.36 24.16
CA ASP A 83 -1.58 -15.65 23.56
C ASP A 83 -2.80 -16.59 23.52
N ASN A 84 -3.51 -16.73 24.64
CA ASN A 84 -4.72 -17.56 24.69
C ASN A 84 -5.84 -17.03 23.80
N ARG A 85 -5.98 -15.71 23.68
CA ARG A 85 -6.99 -15.08 22.80
C ARG A 85 -6.71 -15.33 21.33
N VAL A 86 -5.46 -15.24 20.92
CA VAL A 86 -5.09 -15.51 19.51
C VAL A 86 -5.24 -16.99 19.18
N LYS A 87 -4.96 -17.89 20.11
CA LYS A 87 -5.23 -19.33 19.96
C LYS A 87 -6.73 -19.62 19.85
N ALA A 88 -7.55 -18.95 20.64
CA ALA A 88 -9.00 -19.08 20.55
C ALA A 88 -9.53 -18.61 19.19
N LEU A 89 -8.98 -17.53 18.63
CA LEU A 89 -9.34 -17.06 17.30
C LEU A 89 -8.95 -18.07 16.21
N ARG A 90 -7.75 -18.64 16.28
CA ARG A 90 -7.35 -19.75 15.39
C ARG A 90 -8.36 -20.89 15.44
N ASP A 91 -8.72 -21.33 16.63
CA ASP A 91 -9.62 -22.47 16.82
C ASP A 91 -11.03 -22.15 16.31
N TYR A 92 -11.50 -20.91 16.50
CA TYR A 92 -12.76 -20.44 15.92
C TYR A 92 -12.72 -20.49 14.38
N ILE A 93 -11.67 -19.98 13.75
CA ILE A 93 -11.51 -20.01 12.29
C ILE A 93 -11.48 -21.46 11.78
N ARG A 94 -10.75 -22.34 12.46
CA ARG A 94 -10.72 -23.76 12.11
C ARG A 94 -12.06 -24.46 12.27
N SER A 95 -12.91 -24.04 13.20
CA SER A 95 -14.25 -24.59 13.36
C SER A 95 -15.17 -24.28 12.17
N LYS A 96 -14.85 -23.27 11.39
CA LYS A 96 -15.61 -22.81 10.22
C LYS A 96 -14.98 -23.19 8.87
N ASN A 97 -13.72 -23.61 8.88
CA ASN A 97 -12.93 -23.84 7.67
C ASN A 97 -12.04 -25.07 7.86
N ASP A 98 -11.85 -25.83 6.79
CA ASP A 98 -10.99 -27.02 6.81
C ASP A 98 -9.53 -26.64 6.60
N PHE A 99 -8.95 -25.95 7.58
CA PHE A 99 -7.53 -25.63 7.59
C PHE A 99 -6.79 -26.47 8.62
N PRO A 100 -5.62 -27.05 8.29
CA PRO A 100 -4.78 -27.70 9.28
C PRO A 100 -4.20 -26.68 10.25
N GLN A 101 -3.84 -27.11 11.45
CA GLN A 101 -3.23 -26.21 12.46
C GLN A 101 -1.92 -25.58 11.95
N SER A 102 -1.14 -26.32 11.16
CA SER A 102 0.10 -25.85 10.56
C SER A 102 -0.08 -24.69 9.57
N PHE A 103 -1.31 -24.42 9.15
CA PHE A 103 -1.66 -23.29 8.27
C PHE A 103 -1.55 -21.95 8.97
N PHE A 104 -1.58 -21.94 10.31
CA PHE A 104 -1.59 -20.73 11.12
C PHE A 104 -0.23 -20.38 11.69
N THR A 105 0.14 -19.12 11.62
CA THR A 105 1.22 -18.51 12.38
C THR A 105 0.60 -17.57 13.41
N LEU A 106 0.90 -17.78 14.69
CA LEU A 106 0.35 -16.99 15.77
C LEU A 106 1.42 -16.08 16.35
N GLU A 107 1.05 -14.82 16.54
CA GLU A 107 1.86 -13.79 17.19
C GLU A 107 1.02 -13.07 18.24
N ASN A 108 1.66 -12.51 19.24
CA ASN A 108 0.98 -11.65 20.20
C ASN A 108 1.87 -10.48 20.61
N GLU A 109 1.22 -9.35 20.87
CA GLU A 109 1.82 -8.17 21.46
C GLU A 109 1.15 -7.97 22.83
N PRO A 110 1.78 -8.35 23.94
CA PRO A 110 1.17 -8.33 25.27
C PRO A 110 0.72 -6.95 25.71
N GLU A 111 1.46 -5.92 25.28
CA GLU A 111 1.14 -4.52 25.52
C GLU A 111 1.56 -3.68 24.32
N ASP A 112 0.59 -3.05 23.66
CA ASP A 112 0.83 -2.26 22.45
C ASP A 112 1.33 -0.84 22.78
N TRP A 113 2.56 -0.74 23.26
CA TRP A 113 3.20 0.54 23.57
C TRP A 113 3.45 1.38 22.33
N ALA A 114 3.72 0.77 21.19
CA ALA A 114 3.91 1.48 19.92
C ALA A 114 2.61 2.16 19.46
N GLY A 115 1.49 1.44 19.51
CA GLY A 115 0.17 2.00 19.20
C GLY A 115 -0.25 3.08 20.21
N PHE A 116 0.05 2.89 21.48
CA PHE A 116 -0.18 3.90 22.52
C PHE A 116 0.61 5.18 22.24
N LYS A 117 1.90 5.05 21.93
CA LYS A 117 2.76 6.19 21.56
C LYS A 117 2.18 6.96 20.38
N ALA A 118 1.83 6.28 19.29
CA ALA A 118 1.30 6.91 18.08
C ALA A 118 0.02 7.72 18.37
N GLN A 119 -0.91 7.15 19.15
CA GLN A 119 -2.15 7.84 19.50
C GLN A 119 -1.92 9.00 20.48
N ALA A 120 -1.01 8.85 21.45
CA ALA A 120 -0.64 9.93 22.38
C ALA A 120 0.02 11.11 21.64
N GLU A 121 0.87 10.85 20.65
CA GLU A 121 1.49 11.88 19.82
C GLU A 121 0.45 12.67 19.02
N ALA A 122 -0.61 12.02 18.56
CA ALA A 122 -1.68 12.63 17.78
C ALA A 122 -2.78 13.29 18.60
N ASP A 123 -2.89 13.01 19.90
CA ASP A 123 -3.96 13.48 20.78
C ASP A 123 -3.51 14.70 21.60
N TYR A 124 -3.73 15.89 21.07
CA TYR A 124 -3.40 17.15 21.74
C TYR A 124 -4.31 17.51 22.91
N ASP A 125 -5.45 16.83 23.06
CA ASP A 125 -6.40 17.04 24.17
C ASP A 125 -6.08 16.15 25.39
N MET A 126 -5.11 15.24 25.24
CA MET A 126 -4.77 14.31 26.32
C MET A 126 -4.15 15.04 27.51
N PRO A 127 -4.67 14.82 28.75
CA PRO A 127 -4.08 15.37 29.97
C PRO A 127 -2.65 14.87 30.19
N ALA A 128 -1.76 15.77 30.59
CA ALA A 128 -0.35 15.45 30.84
C ALA A 128 0.35 14.75 29.67
N ARG A 129 0.03 15.13 28.43
CA ARG A 129 0.52 14.49 27.21
C ARG A 129 2.04 14.36 27.19
N ASP A 130 2.78 15.42 27.50
CA ASP A 130 4.24 15.41 27.46
C ASP A 130 4.85 14.47 28.50
N GLU A 131 4.29 14.42 29.71
CA GLU A 131 4.70 13.50 30.76
C GLU A 131 4.36 12.04 30.38
N VAL A 132 3.20 11.80 29.79
CA VAL A 132 2.80 10.48 29.29
C VAL A 132 3.80 10.00 28.23
N LEU A 133 4.10 10.84 27.25
CA LEU A 133 5.08 10.50 26.19
C LEU A 133 6.48 10.27 26.77
N SER A 134 6.88 11.04 27.76
CA SER A 134 8.16 10.83 28.44
C SER A 134 8.24 9.46 29.11
N ILE A 135 7.16 9.01 29.75
CA ILE A 135 7.09 7.68 30.37
C ILE A 135 7.13 6.60 29.30
N ILE A 136 6.34 6.72 28.24
CA ILE A 136 6.32 5.77 27.12
C ILE A 136 7.71 5.59 26.51
N ASN A 137 8.43 6.69 26.31
CA ASN A 137 9.76 6.70 25.68
C ASN A 137 10.91 6.37 26.64
N SER A 138 10.63 6.17 27.94
CA SER A 138 11.65 5.83 28.92
C SER A 138 12.13 4.38 28.80
N ASP A 139 13.28 4.08 29.39
CA ASP A 139 13.85 2.72 29.45
C ASP A 139 13.27 1.85 30.57
N LEU A 140 12.21 2.31 31.23
CA LEU A 140 11.55 1.55 32.28
C LEU A 140 10.89 0.28 31.74
N GLN A 141 10.79 -0.74 32.60
CA GLN A 141 10.02 -1.93 32.28
C GLN A 141 8.51 -1.62 32.19
N PRO A 142 7.73 -2.38 31.40
CA PRO A 142 6.31 -2.10 31.18
C PRO A 142 5.49 -1.88 32.44
N ASP A 143 5.63 -2.73 33.44
CA ASP A 143 4.88 -2.59 34.69
C ASP A 143 5.27 -1.33 35.49
N GLN A 144 6.54 -0.91 35.36
CA GLN A 144 7.01 0.35 35.97
C GLN A 144 6.45 1.57 35.23
N LYS A 145 6.37 1.50 33.89
CA LYS A 145 5.72 2.54 33.08
C LYS A 145 4.26 2.70 33.50
N GLU A 146 3.54 1.59 33.58
CA GLU A 146 2.13 1.61 34.01
C GLU A 146 1.96 2.24 35.40
N ALA A 147 2.78 1.86 36.37
CA ALA A 147 2.73 2.44 37.72
C ALA A 147 2.92 3.96 37.72
N LYS A 148 3.87 4.46 36.91
CA LYS A 148 4.08 5.91 36.74
C LYS A 148 2.92 6.60 36.05
N LEU A 149 2.34 5.99 35.03
CA LEU A 149 1.16 6.53 34.34
C LEU A 149 -0.04 6.64 35.29
N ARG A 150 -0.26 5.64 36.13
CA ARG A 150 -1.34 5.65 37.15
C ARG A 150 -1.19 6.75 38.16
N ALA A 151 0.04 7.13 38.49
CA ALA A 151 0.34 8.19 39.47
C ALA A 151 0.23 9.62 38.91
N LEU A 152 0.23 9.79 37.57
CA LEU A 152 0.14 11.11 36.96
C LEU A 152 -1.18 11.80 37.24
N LYS A 153 -1.11 13.09 37.69
CA LYS A 153 -2.27 13.94 37.91
C LYS A 153 -3.34 13.26 38.79
N SER A 154 -2.91 12.57 39.82
CA SER A 154 -3.79 11.83 40.74
C SER A 154 -4.69 10.81 40.02
N GLY A 155 -4.21 10.20 38.96
CA GLY A 155 -4.91 9.19 38.20
C GLY A 155 -5.75 9.70 37.01
N SER A 156 -5.89 11.01 36.81
CA SER A 156 -6.74 11.56 35.77
C SER A 156 -6.18 11.27 34.36
N ALA A 157 -4.86 11.29 34.18
CA ALA A 157 -4.23 10.95 32.92
C ALA A 157 -4.47 9.48 32.54
N PHE A 158 -4.32 8.57 33.48
CA PHE A 158 -4.57 7.14 33.23
C PHE A 158 -6.05 6.85 32.99
N SER A 159 -6.97 7.51 33.71
CA SER A 159 -8.41 7.41 33.42
C SER A 159 -8.76 7.85 32.00
N TYR A 160 -8.11 8.89 31.51
CA TYR A 160 -8.29 9.36 30.14
C TYR A 160 -7.84 8.31 29.11
N VAL A 161 -6.65 7.75 29.27
CA VAL A 161 -6.13 6.76 28.30
C VAL A 161 -6.91 5.44 28.33
N LEU A 162 -7.39 5.02 29.51
CA LEU A 162 -8.27 3.86 29.64
C LEU A 162 -9.56 4.01 28.84
N LYS A 163 -10.11 5.21 28.80
CA LYS A 163 -11.38 5.50 28.11
C LYS A 163 -11.18 5.77 26.62
N ASN A 164 -10.16 6.53 26.23
CA ASN A 164 -10.05 7.12 24.91
C ASN A 164 -9.00 6.47 24.00
N ILE A 165 -8.02 5.77 24.57
CA ILE A 165 -6.90 5.20 23.80
C ILE A 165 -6.86 3.68 23.88
N PHE A 166 -6.83 3.11 25.07
CA PHE A 166 -6.64 1.67 25.26
C PHE A 166 -7.68 0.78 24.59
N PRO A 167 -8.97 1.15 24.48
CA PRO A 167 -9.94 0.31 23.76
C PRO A 167 -9.54 0.02 22.31
N SER A 168 -8.95 0.98 21.62
CA SER A 168 -8.51 0.83 20.23
C SER A 168 -7.22 0.00 20.08
N LEU A 169 -6.47 -0.20 21.16
CA LEU A 169 -5.27 -1.05 21.17
C LEU A 169 -5.59 -2.53 21.27
N ARG A 170 -6.75 -2.88 21.87
CA ARG A 170 -7.20 -4.26 22.07
C ARG A 170 -7.84 -4.78 20.81
N ARG A 171 -7.05 -5.49 20.01
CA ARG A 171 -7.49 -5.98 18.69
C ARG A 171 -6.78 -7.26 18.31
N SER A 172 -7.31 -7.91 17.28
CA SER A 172 -6.60 -8.96 16.54
C SER A 172 -6.42 -8.51 15.11
N GLU A 173 -5.20 -8.60 14.62
CA GLU A 173 -4.89 -8.38 13.22
C GLU A 173 -4.76 -9.74 12.52
N TYR A 174 -5.24 -9.82 11.29
CA TYR A 174 -5.15 -11.04 10.50
C TYR A 174 -4.66 -10.75 9.10
N ARG A 175 -3.88 -11.69 8.58
CA ARG A 175 -3.38 -11.69 7.22
C ARG A 175 -3.56 -13.07 6.62
N ILE A 176 -4.22 -13.13 5.47
CA ILE A 176 -4.41 -14.36 4.72
C ILE A 176 -3.52 -14.28 3.49
N ASP A 177 -2.49 -15.11 3.43
CA ASP A 177 -1.60 -15.20 2.28
C ASP A 177 -2.16 -16.21 1.28
N TYR A 178 -2.10 -15.85 0.01
CA TYR A 178 -2.57 -16.71 -1.07
C TYR A 178 -1.78 -16.48 -2.35
N THR A 179 -1.89 -17.43 -3.28
CA THR A 179 -1.40 -17.28 -4.65
C THR A 179 -2.57 -17.21 -5.62
N VAL A 180 -2.36 -16.51 -6.72
CA VAL A 180 -3.32 -16.42 -7.82
C VAL A 180 -2.68 -17.07 -9.04
N ARG A 181 -3.43 -17.91 -9.77
CA ARG A 181 -2.95 -18.53 -11.00
C ARG A 181 -2.69 -17.49 -12.09
N GLU A 182 -1.90 -17.85 -13.09
CA GLU A 182 -1.75 -17.05 -14.29
C GLU A 182 -3.05 -16.98 -15.09
N PHE A 183 -3.23 -15.86 -15.78
CA PHE A 183 -4.37 -15.62 -16.68
C PHE A 183 -3.92 -15.46 -18.11
N THR A 184 -4.77 -15.91 -19.05
CA THR A 184 -4.66 -15.55 -20.46
C THR A 184 -5.02 -14.06 -20.65
N VAL A 185 -4.68 -13.50 -21.83
CA VAL A 185 -5.05 -12.11 -22.15
C VAL A 185 -6.56 -11.93 -22.14
N GLU A 186 -7.32 -12.90 -22.68
CA GLU A 186 -8.78 -12.87 -22.69
C GLU A 186 -9.37 -12.87 -21.27
N GLU A 187 -8.85 -13.73 -20.39
CA GLU A 187 -9.25 -13.74 -18.98
C GLU A 187 -8.87 -12.42 -18.30
N GLY A 188 -7.67 -11.91 -18.59
CA GLY A 188 -7.18 -10.64 -18.04
C GLY A 188 -8.05 -9.45 -18.41
N ARG A 189 -8.61 -9.40 -19.62
CA ARG A 189 -9.55 -8.37 -20.05
C ARG A 189 -10.80 -8.31 -19.17
N GLU A 190 -11.30 -9.47 -18.74
CA GLU A 190 -12.47 -9.54 -17.86
C GLU A 190 -12.12 -9.27 -16.40
N ILE A 191 -11.03 -9.86 -15.92
CA ILE A 191 -10.60 -9.74 -14.52
C ILE A 191 -10.21 -8.30 -14.17
N ILE A 192 -9.58 -7.57 -15.09
CA ILE A 192 -9.15 -6.18 -14.84
C ILE A 192 -10.33 -5.25 -14.53
N LYS A 193 -11.52 -5.56 -15.00
CA LYS A 193 -12.73 -4.76 -14.77
C LYS A 193 -13.25 -4.86 -13.34
N THR A 194 -13.05 -5.99 -12.67
CA THR A 194 -13.67 -6.29 -11.38
C THR A 194 -12.67 -6.63 -10.28
N ARG A 195 -11.54 -7.26 -10.64
CA ARG A 195 -10.54 -7.78 -9.70
C ARG A 195 -9.10 -7.53 -10.19
N PRO A 196 -8.74 -6.25 -10.49
CA PRO A 196 -7.43 -5.93 -11.05
C PRO A 196 -6.26 -6.33 -10.15
N GLN A 197 -6.47 -6.43 -8.83
CA GLN A 197 -5.47 -6.89 -7.87
C GLN A 197 -5.00 -8.33 -8.11
N GLN A 198 -5.74 -9.13 -8.86
CA GLN A 198 -5.36 -10.49 -9.22
C GLN A 198 -4.40 -10.57 -10.40
N LEU A 199 -4.22 -9.48 -11.14
CA LEU A 199 -3.32 -9.41 -12.28
C LEU A 199 -1.94 -8.92 -11.85
N SER A 200 -0.88 -9.51 -12.44
CA SER A 200 0.46 -8.93 -12.39
C SER A 200 0.57 -7.73 -13.34
N LEU A 201 1.58 -6.89 -13.14
CA LEU A 201 1.87 -5.80 -14.09
C LEU A 201 2.14 -6.33 -15.50
N SER A 202 2.84 -7.47 -15.60
CA SER A 202 3.11 -8.14 -16.88
C SER A 202 1.81 -8.57 -17.59
N GLU A 203 0.86 -9.12 -16.85
CA GLU A 203 -0.46 -9.49 -17.38
C GLU A 203 -1.25 -8.25 -17.80
N MET A 204 -1.23 -7.18 -17.02
CA MET A 204 -1.87 -5.91 -17.39
C MET A 204 -1.26 -5.31 -18.66
N PHE A 205 0.06 -5.37 -18.80
CA PHE A 205 0.75 -4.89 -20.01
C PHE A 205 0.33 -5.70 -21.24
N ALA A 206 0.20 -7.02 -21.12
CA ALA A 206 -0.31 -7.87 -22.19
C ALA A 206 -1.77 -7.54 -22.55
N VAL A 207 -2.60 -7.26 -21.57
CA VAL A 207 -3.99 -6.79 -21.78
C VAL A 207 -4.01 -5.47 -22.54
N ALA A 208 -3.19 -4.49 -22.13
CA ALA A 208 -3.09 -3.21 -22.82
C ALA A 208 -2.72 -3.39 -24.30
N ASN A 209 -1.69 -4.20 -24.57
CA ASN A 209 -1.21 -4.46 -25.92
C ASN A 209 -2.19 -5.27 -26.80
N SER A 210 -3.25 -5.80 -26.21
CA SER A 210 -4.34 -6.44 -26.96
C SER A 210 -5.35 -5.45 -27.54
N TYR A 211 -5.26 -4.19 -27.15
CA TYR A 211 -6.06 -3.09 -27.66
C TYR A 211 -5.26 -2.23 -28.64
N GLU A 212 -5.94 -1.44 -29.44
CA GLU A 212 -5.28 -0.46 -30.29
C GLU A 212 -4.52 0.57 -29.46
N THR A 213 -3.25 0.80 -29.81
CA THR A 213 -2.39 1.77 -29.13
C THR A 213 -3.03 3.16 -29.11
N GLY A 214 -3.13 3.75 -27.93
CA GLY A 214 -3.74 5.07 -27.75
C GLY A 214 -5.26 5.06 -27.65
N SER A 215 -5.91 3.92 -27.80
CA SER A 215 -7.36 3.81 -27.55
C SER A 215 -7.70 4.09 -26.08
N LYS A 216 -8.97 4.34 -25.81
CA LYS A 216 -9.43 4.51 -24.44
C LYS A 216 -9.13 3.28 -23.57
N GLU A 217 -9.40 2.10 -24.10
CA GLU A 217 -9.17 0.82 -23.42
C GLU A 217 -7.67 0.61 -23.13
N TYR A 218 -6.81 0.91 -24.07
CA TYR A 218 -5.35 0.87 -23.88
C TYR A 218 -4.91 1.79 -22.73
N ASN A 219 -5.36 3.03 -22.76
CA ASN A 219 -5.01 4.03 -21.76
C ASN A 219 -5.54 3.66 -20.37
N ASP A 220 -6.78 3.16 -20.29
CA ASP A 220 -7.43 2.78 -19.03
C ASP A 220 -6.64 1.68 -18.30
N VAL A 221 -6.05 0.74 -19.02
CA VAL A 221 -5.22 -0.33 -18.42
C VAL A 221 -4.02 0.25 -17.68
N PHE A 222 -3.31 1.20 -18.28
CA PHE A 222 -2.15 1.83 -17.62
C PHE A 222 -2.52 2.68 -16.42
N GLU A 223 -3.69 3.32 -16.45
CA GLU A 223 -4.23 4.06 -15.30
C GLU A 223 -4.59 3.11 -14.14
N ILE A 224 -5.18 1.97 -14.45
CA ILE A 224 -5.45 0.91 -13.45
C ILE A 224 -4.14 0.36 -12.90
N ALA A 225 -3.16 0.07 -13.75
CA ALA A 225 -1.88 -0.49 -13.35
C ALA A 225 -1.15 0.40 -12.34
N VAL A 226 -1.05 1.70 -12.58
CA VAL A 226 -0.39 2.64 -11.65
C VAL A 226 -1.16 2.85 -10.37
N ARG A 227 -2.50 2.72 -10.41
CA ARG A 227 -3.32 2.77 -9.20
C ARG A 227 -3.12 1.54 -8.32
N MET A 228 -2.99 0.36 -8.91
CA MET A 228 -2.74 -0.89 -8.18
C MET A 228 -1.29 -1.01 -7.68
N TYR A 229 -0.33 -0.52 -8.45
CA TYR A 229 1.10 -0.60 -8.19
C TYR A 229 1.73 0.79 -8.13
N SER A 230 1.23 1.62 -7.24
CA SER A 230 1.52 3.06 -7.17
C SER A 230 2.99 3.43 -6.89
N SER A 231 3.77 2.48 -6.37
CA SER A 231 5.20 2.68 -6.08
C SER A 231 6.12 1.99 -7.11
N ASP A 232 5.58 1.27 -8.08
CA ASP A 232 6.37 0.59 -9.10
C ASP A 232 6.89 1.58 -10.16
N PRO A 233 8.22 1.64 -10.40
CA PRO A 233 8.78 2.59 -11.36
C PRO A 233 8.28 2.39 -12.79
N VAL A 234 8.09 1.14 -13.23
CA VAL A 234 7.61 0.83 -14.59
C VAL A 234 6.15 1.24 -14.76
N ALA A 235 5.30 0.95 -13.77
CA ALA A 235 3.90 1.38 -13.79
C ALA A 235 3.79 2.91 -13.84
N ASN A 236 4.61 3.62 -13.07
CA ASN A 236 4.64 5.09 -13.09
C ASN A 236 5.15 5.65 -14.42
N LEU A 237 6.18 5.07 -15.01
CA LEU A 237 6.68 5.48 -16.32
C LEU A 237 5.60 5.33 -17.41
N ASN A 238 4.98 4.18 -17.47
CA ASN A 238 3.97 3.91 -18.50
C ASN A 238 2.75 4.82 -18.32
N ALA A 239 2.33 5.09 -17.08
CA ALA A 239 1.28 6.07 -16.79
C ALA A 239 1.67 7.50 -17.16
N ALA A 240 2.94 7.88 -16.94
CA ALA A 240 3.45 9.17 -17.38
C ALA A 240 3.37 9.33 -18.89
N ASN A 241 3.74 8.30 -19.64
CA ASN A 241 3.64 8.30 -21.11
C ASN A 241 2.19 8.47 -21.58
N ILE A 242 1.23 7.81 -20.95
CA ILE A 242 -0.20 8.01 -21.24
C ILE A 242 -0.61 9.45 -20.96
N SER A 243 -0.20 10.02 -19.85
CA SER A 243 -0.52 11.41 -19.48
C SER A 243 0.09 12.41 -20.48
N ILE A 244 1.33 12.19 -20.94
CA ILE A 244 1.95 13.02 -21.98
C ILE A 244 1.14 12.94 -23.27
N GLY A 245 0.74 11.75 -23.69
CA GLY A 245 -0.08 11.54 -24.89
C GLY A 245 -1.44 12.24 -24.83
N LYS A 246 -2.01 12.40 -23.63
CA LYS A 246 -3.26 13.14 -23.38
C LYS A 246 -3.05 14.64 -23.22
N GLY A 247 -1.81 15.12 -23.15
CA GLY A 247 -1.49 16.52 -22.85
C GLY A 247 -1.61 16.90 -21.38
N ASP A 248 -1.76 15.93 -20.48
CA ASP A 248 -1.78 16.13 -19.03
C ASP A 248 -0.37 16.08 -18.46
N TYR A 249 0.38 17.15 -18.64
CA TYR A 249 1.79 17.23 -18.26
C TYR A 249 2.00 17.30 -16.75
N GLU A 250 1.05 17.83 -16.01
CA GLU A 250 1.13 17.89 -14.54
C GLU A 250 1.04 16.51 -13.91
N SER A 251 0.10 15.68 -14.36
CA SER A 251 0.03 14.28 -13.93
C SER A 251 1.27 13.50 -14.38
N ALA A 252 1.75 13.74 -15.59
CA ALA A 252 2.96 13.10 -16.11
C ALA A 252 4.18 13.37 -15.22
N LYS A 253 4.37 14.60 -14.78
CA LYS A 253 5.48 14.98 -13.88
C LYS A 253 5.38 14.26 -12.53
N LYS A 254 4.18 14.14 -11.97
CA LYS A 254 3.95 13.40 -10.72
C LYS A 254 4.33 11.93 -10.86
N TYR A 255 3.90 11.28 -11.94
CA TYR A 255 4.29 9.90 -12.22
C TYR A 255 5.80 9.76 -12.45
N LEU A 256 6.42 10.67 -13.21
CA LEU A 256 7.86 10.64 -13.47
C LEU A 256 8.70 10.81 -12.21
N SER A 257 8.20 11.48 -11.18
CA SER A 257 8.88 11.57 -9.89
C SER A 257 9.07 10.21 -9.20
N LYS A 258 8.28 9.20 -9.60
CA LYS A 258 8.31 7.83 -9.08
C LYS A 258 8.78 6.81 -10.12
N ALA A 259 9.15 7.26 -11.33
CA ALA A 259 9.45 6.38 -12.47
C ALA A 259 10.90 5.86 -12.48
N GLY A 260 11.73 6.24 -11.51
CA GLY A 260 13.14 5.87 -11.53
C GLY A 260 13.94 6.60 -12.62
N ASN A 261 15.07 6.00 -13.00
CA ASN A 261 16.03 6.61 -13.93
C ASN A 261 16.38 5.69 -15.12
N SER A 262 15.44 4.89 -15.59
CA SER A 262 15.60 4.13 -16.83
C SER A 262 15.80 5.07 -18.03
N ALA A 263 16.36 4.57 -19.09
CA ALA A 263 16.54 5.34 -20.33
C ALA A 263 15.20 5.90 -20.85
N GLU A 264 14.14 5.11 -20.72
CA GLU A 264 12.79 5.48 -21.12
C GLU A 264 12.20 6.58 -20.22
N ALA A 265 12.48 6.55 -18.90
CA ALA A 265 12.07 7.61 -17.98
C ALA A 265 12.82 8.92 -18.27
N ILE A 266 14.11 8.85 -18.55
CA ILE A 266 14.92 10.00 -18.97
C ILE A 266 14.37 10.57 -20.27
N HIS A 267 14.03 9.73 -21.22
CA HIS A 267 13.39 10.15 -22.47
C HIS A 267 12.08 10.91 -22.23
N ALA A 268 11.20 10.36 -21.43
CA ALA A 268 9.92 11.00 -21.12
C ALA A 268 10.09 12.38 -20.45
N ARG A 269 11.07 12.53 -19.54
CA ARG A 269 11.43 13.83 -18.93
C ARG A 269 11.94 14.80 -19.98
N GLY A 270 12.75 14.32 -20.93
CA GLY A 270 13.26 15.12 -22.04
C GLY A 270 12.14 15.61 -22.95
N VAL A 271 11.14 14.76 -23.24
CA VAL A 271 9.96 15.14 -24.03
C VAL A 271 9.15 16.25 -23.32
N ILE A 272 8.95 16.15 -22.02
CA ILE A 272 8.27 17.21 -21.25
C ILE A 272 9.05 18.52 -21.32
N LYS A 273 10.36 18.50 -21.13
CA LYS A 273 11.22 19.68 -21.27
C LYS A 273 11.09 20.33 -22.65
N LEU A 274 11.05 19.51 -23.70
CA LEU A 274 10.86 19.97 -25.07
C LEU A 274 9.50 20.66 -25.24
N ILE A 275 8.44 20.09 -24.71
CA ILE A 275 7.08 20.65 -24.77
C ILE A 275 7.02 21.99 -24.01
N GLU A 276 7.68 22.08 -22.87
CA GLU A 276 7.73 23.28 -22.03
C GLU A 276 8.63 24.41 -22.59
N GLY A 277 9.40 24.11 -23.63
CA GLY A 277 10.31 25.08 -24.25
C GLY A 277 11.69 25.18 -23.59
N ASP A 278 12.01 24.34 -22.59
CA ASP A 278 13.36 24.21 -22.06
C ASP A 278 14.21 23.34 -23.01
N LEU A 279 14.67 23.98 -24.10
CA LEU A 279 15.36 23.27 -25.17
C LEU A 279 16.72 22.72 -24.75
N ASP A 280 17.45 23.43 -23.88
CA ASP A 280 18.76 22.98 -23.41
C ASP A 280 18.63 21.79 -22.44
N GLY A 281 17.69 21.86 -21.50
CA GLY A 281 17.36 20.74 -20.63
C GLY A 281 16.86 19.52 -21.39
N ALA A 282 15.99 19.75 -22.37
CA ALA A 282 15.50 18.68 -23.26
C ALA A 282 16.64 18.01 -24.05
N GLU A 283 17.55 18.79 -24.62
CA GLU A 283 18.67 18.25 -25.40
C GLU A 283 19.54 17.33 -24.55
N THR A 284 19.88 17.73 -23.35
CA THR A 284 20.70 16.93 -22.43
C THR A 284 20.06 15.56 -22.16
N LEU A 285 18.79 15.55 -21.81
CA LEU A 285 18.05 14.32 -21.49
C LEU A 285 17.79 13.44 -22.72
N LEU A 286 17.44 14.05 -23.86
CA LEU A 286 17.18 13.31 -25.09
C LEU A 286 18.45 12.70 -25.69
N LYS A 287 19.60 13.37 -25.59
CA LYS A 287 20.88 12.78 -25.99
C LYS A 287 21.25 11.60 -25.12
N GLN A 288 21.09 11.74 -23.80
CA GLN A 288 21.34 10.66 -22.84
C GLN A 288 20.45 9.45 -23.15
N ALA A 289 19.17 9.66 -23.40
CA ALA A 289 18.24 8.60 -23.77
C ALA A 289 18.60 7.93 -25.09
N LYS A 290 19.01 8.70 -26.09
CA LYS A 290 19.46 8.20 -27.39
C LYS A 290 20.68 7.30 -27.25
N GLU A 291 21.69 7.75 -26.48
CA GLU A 291 22.91 6.97 -26.22
C GLU A 291 22.61 5.67 -25.48
N ALA A 292 21.58 5.66 -24.64
CA ALA A 292 21.12 4.49 -23.92
C ALA A 292 20.18 3.58 -24.76
N GLY A 293 19.91 3.92 -26.03
CA GLY A 293 19.21 3.06 -26.97
C GLY A 293 17.72 3.35 -27.17
N VAL A 294 17.19 4.46 -26.67
CA VAL A 294 15.80 4.87 -26.90
C VAL A 294 15.66 5.41 -28.33
N ILE A 295 15.00 4.64 -29.19
CA ILE A 295 14.89 4.92 -30.64
C ILE A 295 14.17 6.24 -30.91
N ASP A 296 13.10 6.54 -30.20
CA ASP A 296 12.29 7.74 -30.39
C ASP A 296 13.05 9.04 -30.05
N ALA A 297 14.13 8.96 -29.27
CA ALA A 297 14.90 10.13 -28.84
C ALA A 297 15.50 10.89 -30.04
N ALA A 298 15.92 10.19 -31.10
CA ALA A 298 16.46 10.81 -32.31
C ALA A 298 15.43 11.70 -33.00
N ALA A 299 14.17 11.25 -33.10
CA ALA A 299 13.07 12.05 -33.66
C ALA A 299 12.80 13.30 -32.83
N ASN A 300 12.80 13.16 -31.50
CA ASN A 300 12.59 14.30 -30.61
C ASN A 300 13.73 15.32 -30.67
N LEU A 301 14.97 14.88 -30.87
CA LEU A 301 16.11 15.77 -31.08
C LEU A 301 15.99 16.55 -32.39
N ARG A 302 15.46 15.94 -33.46
CA ARG A 302 15.18 16.67 -34.72
C ARG A 302 14.09 17.73 -34.51
N GLU A 303 13.03 17.43 -33.76
CA GLU A 303 11.99 18.41 -33.44
C GLU A 303 12.54 19.56 -32.59
N LEU A 304 13.45 19.26 -31.67
CA LEU A 304 14.15 20.27 -30.86
C LEU A 304 14.97 21.23 -31.74
N GLN A 305 15.73 20.69 -32.69
CA GLN A 305 16.54 21.51 -33.60
C GLN A 305 15.64 22.39 -34.48
N LYS A 306 14.53 21.85 -34.99
CA LYS A 306 13.54 22.61 -35.72
C LYS A 306 12.99 23.78 -34.94
N LYS A 307 12.63 23.56 -33.65
CA LYS A 307 12.16 24.64 -32.76
C LYS A 307 13.22 25.72 -32.55
N ARG A 308 14.51 25.36 -32.42
CA ARG A 308 15.61 26.32 -32.35
C ARG A 308 15.75 27.17 -33.61
N ASP A 309 15.65 26.54 -34.76
CA ASP A 309 15.74 27.23 -36.06
C ASP A 309 14.56 28.18 -36.26
N ASP A 310 13.34 27.78 -35.92
CA ASP A 310 12.14 28.60 -35.99
C ASP A 310 12.23 29.81 -35.02
N ASN A 311 12.73 29.63 -33.81
CA ASN A 311 12.95 30.70 -32.84
C ASN A 311 14.00 31.71 -33.36
N ALA A 312 15.11 31.23 -33.90
CA ALA A 312 16.15 32.08 -34.46
C ALA A 312 15.62 32.90 -35.67
N LEU A 313 14.81 32.29 -36.51
CA LEU A 313 14.16 32.99 -37.63
C LEU A 313 13.19 34.06 -37.16
N PHE A 314 12.38 33.78 -36.12
CA PHE A 314 11.45 34.74 -35.53
C PHE A 314 12.18 35.94 -34.91
N ASP A 315 13.25 35.67 -34.17
CA ASP A 315 14.08 36.74 -33.55
C ASP A 315 14.74 37.62 -34.61
N SER A 316 15.21 37.05 -35.72
CA SER A 316 15.78 37.82 -36.84
C SER A 316 14.76 38.73 -37.51
N PHE A 317 13.48 38.31 -37.60
CA PHE A 317 12.40 39.15 -38.10
C PHE A 317 12.10 40.35 -37.20
N ASN A 318 12.11 40.13 -35.87
CA ASN A 318 11.82 41.14 -34.89
C ASN A 318 12.95 42.19 -34.75
N MET A 319 14.18 41.85 -35.11
CA MET A 319 15.31 42.79 -35.07
C MET A 319 15.39 43.72 -36.29
N HIS A 320 14.59 43.45 -37.32
CA HIS A 320 14.57 44.26 -38.56
C HIS A 320 13.32 45.13 -38.67
N ASN A 321 12.41 45.13 -37.68
CA ASN A 321 11.25 46.01 -37.55
C ASN A 321 11.43 46.92 -36.31
#